data_6e4b30710c0a0ea27fb4b30d552ddc08
#
_entry.id   6e4b30710c0a0ea27fb4b30d552ddc08
#
_cell.length_a   1.000
_cell.length_b   1.000
_cell.length_c   1.000
_cell.angle_alpha   90.00
_cell.angle_beta   90.00
_cell.angle_gamma   90.00
#
_symmetry.space_group_name_H-M   'P 1'
#
loop_
_entity.id
_entity.type
_entity.pdbx_description
1 polymer ?
#
loop_
_entity_poly.entity_id
_entity_poly.type
_entity_poly.pdbx_seq_one_letter_code
_entity_poly.pdbx_strand_id
1 'polypeptide(L)'
;MSQIEAVFFDCDGTLVDSEVICSRAYVTMFREFGIHVDLEEIFTRFKGVKLYEIIDIISKEQGVTMVQADAEHVYRAEVARLFDTELEDIAGANELLASINVPMCVVSNGPVSKMQHSLGKLNMLHYFPEKLFSGYDIQRWKPDPALICLLYTS
;
A
#
# COMPACT_ATOMS: atom_id res chain seq x y z
N MET A 1 -5.03 -34.01 -7.96
CA MET A 1 -5.32 -32.60 -7.60
C MET A 1 -4.02 -31.94 -7.16
N SER A 2 -3.69 -30.79 -7.72
CA SER A 2 -2.54 -30.01 -7.22
C SER A 2 -2.86 -29.50 -5.81
N GLN A 3 -2.00 -29.78 -4.87
CA GLN A 3 -2.12 -29.27 -3.51
C GLN A 3 -1.58 -27.83 -3.50
N ILE A 4 -2.26 -26.92 -2.82
CA ILE A 4 -1.74 -25.57 -2.60
C ILE A 4 -0.55 -25.66 -1.63
N GLU A 5 0.62 -25.20 -2.04
CA GLU A 5 1.85 -25.29 -1.27
C GLU A 5 2.20 -23.99 -0.56
N ALA A 6 1.73 -22.84 -1.04
CA ALA A 6 1.92 -21.53 -0.45
C ALA A 6 0.83 -20.55 -0.86
N VAL A 7 0.63 -19.49 -0.09
CA VAL A 7 -0.32 -18.41 -0.41
C VAL A 7 0.40 -17.05 -0.39
N PHE A 8 0.24 -16.29 -1.46
CA PHE A 8 0.77 -14.93 -1.60
C PHE A 8 -0.38 -13.94 -1.52
N PHE A 9 -0.28 -13.04 -0.56
CA PHE A 9 -1.29 -11.99 -0.35
C PHE A 9 -0.81 -10.65 -0.90
N ASP A 10 -1.70 -9.90 -1.52
CA ASP A 10 -1.56 -8.46 -1.58
C ASP A 10 -1.87 -7.86 -0.21
N CYS A 11 -1.46 -6.62 0.04
CA CYS A 11 -1.67 -5.96 1.32
C CYS A 11 -2.84 -4.98 1.27
N ASP A 12 -2.66 -3.88 0.56
CA ASP A 12 -3.63 -2.78 0.49
C ASP A 12 -4.91 -3.20 -0.26
N GLY A 13 -6.06 -3.03 0.36
CA GLY A 13 -7.36 -3.43 -0.20
C GLY A 13 -7.63 -4.94 -0.21
N THR A 14 -6.72 -5.74 0.33
CA THR A 14 -6.85 -7.21 0.44
C THR A 14 -6.84 -7.69 1.89
N LEU A 15 -5.83 -7.33 2.66
CA LEU A 15 -5.74 -7.61 4.08
C LEU A 15 -6.16 -6.42 4.94
N VAL A 16 -5.80 -5.22 4.50
CA VAL A 16 -6.04 -3.96 5.21
C VAL A 16 -6.90 -3.03 4.36
N ASP A 17 -7.89 -2.37 4.97
CA ASP A 17 -8.78 -1.41 4.31
C ASP A 17 -8.14 -0.02 4.27
N SER A 18 -7.10 0.11 3.46
CA SER A 18 -6.27 1.31 3.37
C SER A 18 -6.57 2.22 2.18
N GLU A 19 -7.40 1.82 1.22
CA GLU A 19 -7.60 2.56 -0.04
C GLU A 19 -8.19 3.96 0.19
N VAL A 20 -9.26 4.07 1.00
CA VAL A 20 -9.87 5.35 1.33
C VAL A 20 -8.93 6.22 2.17
N ILE A 21 -8.23 5.62 3.13
CA ILE A 21 -7.24 6.31 3.97
C ILE A 21 -6.12 6.91 3.11
N CYS A 22 -5.57 6.14 2.18
CA CYS A 22 -4.53 6.62 1.25
C CYS A 22 -5.06 7.76 0.36
N SER A 23 -6.30 7.67 -0.12
CA SER A 23 -6.92 8.72 -0.92
C SER A 23 -7.10 10.02 -0.12
N ARG A 24 -7.50 9.93 1.15
CA ARG A 24 -7.57 11.09 2.07
C ARG A 24 -6.20 11.70 2.33
N ALA A 25 -5.15 10.89 2.46
CA ALA A 25 -3.79 11.38 2.61
C ALA A 25 -3.32 12.16 1.37
N TYR A 26 -3.69 11.76 0.16
CA TYR A 26 -3.44 12.56 -1.04
C TYR A 26 -4.15 13.91 -0.98
N VAL A 27 -5.42 13.95 -0.60
CA VAL A 27 -6.16 15.23 -0.46
C VAL A 27 -5.47 16.17 0.53
N THR A 28 -5.03 15.65 1.67
CA THR A 28 -4.28 16.43 2.66
C THR A 28 -2.94 16.90 2.10
N MET A 29 -2.18 16.02 1.48
CA MET A 29 -0.90 16.36 0.87
C MET A 29 -1.04 17.48 -0.16
N PHE A 30 -1.93 17.35 -1.13
CA PHE A 30 -2.11 18.38 -2.16
C PHE A 30 -2.56 19.71 -1.57
N ARG A 31 -3.39 19.72 -0.53
CA ARG A 31 -3.81 20.93 0.18
C ARG A 31 -2.65 21.69 0.79
N GLU A 32 -1.66 20.99 1.34
CA GLU A 32 -0.45 21.64 1.89
C GLU A 32 0.35 22.40 0.82
N PHE A 33 0.24 22.00 -0.44
CA PHE A 33 0.85 22.68 -1.58
C PHE A 33 -0.11 23.64 -2.30
N GLY A 34 -1.26 23.96 -1.69
CA GLY A 34 -2.25 24.90 -2.24
C GLY A 34 -3.12 24.33 -3.37
N ILE A 35 -3.13 23.02 -3.54
CA ILE A 35 -3.93 22.35 -4.56
C ILE A 35 -5.16 21.69 -3.92
N HIS A 36 -6.33 22.00 -4.44
CA HIS A 36 -7.58 21.36 -4.04
C HIS A 36 -7.92 20.23 -5.00
N VAL A 37 -8.04 19.01 -4.47
CA VAL A 37 -8.46 17.82 -5.21
C VAL A 37 -9.66 17.18 -4.50
N ASP A 38 -10.53 16.57 -5.28
CA ASP A 38 -11.70 15.85 -4.75
C ASP A 38 -11.31 14.43 -4.34
N LEU A 39 -11.85 13.96 -3.23
CA LEU A 39 -11.57 12.62 -2.70
C LEU A 39 -12.02 11.51 -3.66
N GLU A 40 -13.21 11.65 -4.24
CA GLU A 40 -13.77 10.66 -5.16
C GLU A 40 -12.96 10.61 -6.46
N GLU A 41 -12.51 11.78 -6.95
CA GLU A 41 -11.61 11.86 -8.11
C GLU A 41 -10.30 11.11 -7.83
N ILE A 42 -9.63 11.38 -6.70
CA ILE A 42 -8.40 10.67 -6.33
C ILE A 42 -8.63 9.17 -6.25
N PHE A 43 -9.68 8.74 -5.56
CA PHE A 43 -9.99 7.34 -5.36
C PHE A 43 -10.27 6.58 -6.66
N THR A 44 -11.02 7.19 -7.59
CA THR A 44 -11.44 6.53 -8.83
C THR A 44 -10.39 6.61 -9.94
N ARG A 45 -9.75 7.78 -10.11
CA ARG A 45 -8.84 8.05 -11.21
C ARG A 45 -7.46 7.45 -11.01
N PHE A 46 -6.99 7.37 -9.77
CA PHE A 46 -5.60 7.01 -9.45
C PHE A 46 -5.44 5.67 -8.75
N LYS A 47 -6.45 4.82 -8.79
CA LYS A 47 -6.35 3.46 -8.22
C LYS A 47 -5.22 2.68 -8.87
N GLY A 48 -4.24 2.25 -8.05
CA GLY A 48 -3.07 1.50 -8.50
C GLY A 48 -1.96 2.32 -9.16
N VAL A 49 -2.12 3.64 -9.29
CA VAL A 49 -1.09 4.54 -9.84
C VAL A 49 -0.05 4.83 -8.75
N LYS A 50 1.22 4.98 -9.16
CA LYS A 50 2.33 5.27 -8.24
C LYS A 50 2.28 6.70 -7.71
N LEU A 51 2.72 6.89 -6.47
CA LEU A 51 2.73 8.18 -5.77
C LEU A 51 3.32 9.32 -6.61
N TYR A 52 4.54 9.15 -7.15
CA TYR A 52 5.20 10.20 -7.92
C TYR A 52 4.50 10.52 -9.24
N GLU A 53 3.89 9.53 -9.86
CA GLU A 53 3.10 9.71 -11.07
C GLU A 53 1.83 10.53 -10.79
N ILE A 54 1.15 10.29 -9.66
CA ILE A 54 -0.01 11.08 -9.23
C ILE A 54 0.42 12.54 -8.96
N ILE A 55 1.53 12.73 -8.27
CA ILE A 55 2.07 14.07 -7.99
C ILE A 55 2.36 14.80 -9.30
N ASP A 56 3.02 14.15 -10.25
CA ASP A 56 3.39 14.75 -11.54
C ASP A 56 2.16 15.12 -12.38
N ILE A 57 1.15 14.26 -12.43
CA ILE A 57 -0.07 14.50 -13.20
C ILE A 57 -0.80 15.72 -12.63
N ILE A 58 -1.11 15.71 -11.33
CA ILE A 58 -1.91 16.76 -10.70
C ILE A 58 -1.16 18.09 -10.69
N SER A 59 0.14 18.08 -10.37
CA SER A 59 0.94 19.32 -10.36
C SER A 59 0.99 19.97 -11.74
N LYS A 60 1.11 19.20 -12.81
CA LYS A 60 1.04 19.70 -14.20
C LYS A 60 -0.34 20.26 -14.54
N GLU A 61 -1.40 19.55 -14.19
CA GLU A 61 -2.79 20.00 -14.46
C GLU A 61 -3.11 21.31 -13.73
N GLN A 62 -2.59 21.48 -12.53
CA GLN A 62 -2.81 22.68 -11.71
C GLN A 62 -1.78 23.80 -11.95
N GLY A 63 -0.75 23.55 -12.75
CA GLY A 63 0.31 24.53 -13.00
C GLY A 63 1.15 24.86 -11.77
N VAL A 64 1.25 23.95 -10.81
CA VAL A 64 2.00 24.11 -9.56
C VAL A 64 3.26 23.24 -9.61
N THR A 65 4.41 23.81 -9.22
CA THR A 65 5.64 23.03 -9.07
C THR A 65 5.68 22.41 -7.69
N MET A 66 5.80 21.09 -7.61
CA MET A 66 5.96 20.35 -6.36
C MET A 66 7.29 19.61 -6.34
N VAL A 67 7.99 19.66 -5.21
CA VAL A 67 9.16 18.80 -4.95
C VAL A 67 8.63 17.44 -4.49
N GLN A 68 8.87 16.41 -5.28
CA GLN A 68 8.32 15.06 -5.02
C GLN A 68 8.68 14.52 -3.62
N ALA A 69 9.92 14.74 -3.17
CA ALA A 69 10.36 14.28 -1.85
C ALA A 69 9.60 14.96 -0.70
N ASP A 70 9.32 16.26 -0.82
CA ASP A 70 8.56 16.99 0.19
C ASP A 70 7.10 16.53 0.21
N ALA A 71 6.51 16.36 -0.97
CA ALA A 71 5.15 15.83 -1.10
C ALA A 71 5.04 14.41 -0.54
N GLU A 72 5.99 13.52 -0.84
CA GLU A 72 6.05 12.19 -0.27
C GLU A 72 6.13 12.21 1.25
N HIS A 73 6.96 13.10 1.83
CA HIS A 73 7.08 13.23 3.27
C HIS A 73 5.73 13.56 3.92
N VAL A 74 5.01 14.55 3.40
CA VAL A 74 3.68 14.92 3.88
C VAL A 74 2.69 13.76 3.74
N TYR A 75 2.67 13.13 2.57
CA TYR A 75 1.80 11.97 2.30
C TYR A 75 2.05 10.82 3.28
N ARG A 76 3.31 10.43 3.48
CA ARG A 76 3.70 9.31 4.37
C ARG A 76 3.34 9.61 5.83
N ALA A 77 3.57 10.84 6.29
CA ALA A 77 3.21 11.25 7.64
C ALA A 77 1.70 11.19 7.87
N GLU A 78 0.89 11.64 6.92
CA GLU A 78 -0.56 11.58 7.02
C GLU A 78 -1.11 10.16 6.95
N VAL A 79 -0.58 9.30 6.07
CA VAL A 79 -0.93 7.88 6.05
C VAL A 79 -0.64 7.22 7.39
N ALA A 80 0.54 7.47 7.98
CA ALA A 80 0.90 6.90 9.27
C ALA A 80 -0.07 7.34 10.37
N ARG A 81 -0.40 8.64 10.42
CA ARG A 81 -1.35 9.20 11.38
C ARG A 81 -2.74 8.55 11.26
N LEU A 82 -3.24 8.42 10.03
CA LEU A 82 -4.55 7.81 9.75
C LEU A 82 -4.55 6.31 10.06
N PHE A 83 -3.45 5.61 9.79
CA PHE A 83 -3.33 4.20 10.16
C PHE A 83 -3.43 3.98 11.66
N ASP A 84 -2.83 4.86 12.46
CA ASP A 84 -2.89 4.76 13.91
C ASP A 84 -4.30 4.96 14.48
N THR A 85 -5.14 5.71 13.80
CA THR A 85 -6.46 6.13 14.32
C THR A 85 -7.65 5.45 13.67
N GLU A 86 -7.54 5.06 12.39
CA GLU A 86 -8.72 4.70 11.57
C GLU A 86 -8.56 3.41 10.77
N LEU A 87 -7.37 2.78 10.76
CA LEU A 87 -7.16 1.59 9.94
C LEU A 87 -7.96 0.41 10.48
N GLU A 88 -8.68 -0.23 9.57
CA GLU A 88 -9.43 -1.47 9.82
C GLU A 88 -8.92 -2.60 8.90
N ASP A 89 -9.16 -3.83 9.28
CA ASP A 89 -8.91 -4.98 8.43
C ASP A 89 -10.07 -5.18 7.43
N ILE A 90 -9.76 -5.83 6.33
CA ILE A 90 -10.80 -6.32 5.42
C ILE A 90 -11.58 -7.42 6.15
N ALA A 91 -12.90 -7.34 6.11
CA ALA A 91 -13.78 -8.29 6.80
C ALA A 91 -13.43 -9.75 6.45
N GLY A 92 -13.18 -10.57 7.45
CA GLY A 92 -12.79 -11.96 7.30
C GLY A 92 -11.29 -12.22 7.05
N ALA A 93 -10.47 -11.17 6.92
CA ALA A 93 -9.04 -11.35 6.64
C ALA A 93 -8.32 -12.05 7.79
N ASN A 94 -8.54 -11.64 9.03
CA ASN A 94 -7.94 -12.27 10.20
C ASN A 94 -8.34 -13.74 10.36
N GLU A 95 -9.63 -14.06 10.18
CA GLU A 95 -10.15 -15.43 10.24
C GLU A 95 -9.53 -16.30 9.14
N LEU A 96 -9.40 -15.76 7.93
CA LEU A 96 -8.77 -16.45 6.82
C LEU A 96 -7.31 -16.77 7.13
N LEU A 97 -6.53 -15.77 7.58
CA LEU A 97 -5.12 -15.96 7.93
C LEU A 97 -4.94 -17.03 9.01
N ALA A 98 -5.79 -17.02 10.03
CA ALA A 98 -5.76 -18.01 11.11
C ALA A 98 -6.09 -19.43 10.62
N SER A 99 -6.81 -19.59 9.52
CA SER A 99 -7.23 -20.89 8.98
C SER A 99 -6.21 -21.53 8.04
N ILE A 100 -5.24 -20.78 7.53
CA ILE A 100 -4.26 -21.26 6.55
C ILE A 100 -3.10 -21.99 7.26
N ASN A 101 -2.82 -23.21 6.80
CA ASN A 101 -1.78 -24.08 7.37
C ASN A 101 -0.57 -24.30 6.44
N VAL A 102 -0.49 -23.53 5.36
CA VAL A 102 0.67 -23.55 4.44
C VAL A 102 1.45 -22.22 4.56
N PRO A 103 2.70 -22.17 4.11
CA PRO A 103 3.48 -20.92 4.12
C PRO A 103 2.75 -19.75 3.45
N MET A 104 2.83 -18.59 4.07
CA MET A 104 2.21 -17.36 3.57
C MET A 104 3.24 -16.25 3.47
N CYS A 105 3.06 -15.36 2.49
CA CYS A 105 3.81 -14.11 2.41
C CYS A 105 2.93 -12.97 1.88
N VAL A 106 3.39 -11.74 2.07
CA VAL A 106 2.77 -10.54 1.53
C VAL A 106 3.66 -9.96 0.43
N VAL A 107 3.05 -9.60 -0.68
CA VAL A 107 3.71 -9.02 -1.85
C VAL A 107 3.01 -7.72 -2.22
N SER A 108 3.67 -6.59 -2.00
CA SER A 108 3.06 -5.27 -2.19
C SER A 108 3.92 -4.35 -3.06
N ASN A 109 3.25 -3.44 -3.75
CA ASN A 109 3.90 -2.30 -4.39
C ASN A 109 4.27 -1.18 -3.41
N GLY A 110 3.78 -1.22 -2.18
CA GLY A 110 4.15 -0.31 -1.10
C GLY A 110 5.47 -0.72 -0.41
N PRO A 111 6.11 0.20 0.34
CA PRO A 111 7.33 -0.12 1.07
C PRO A 111 7.06 -1.07 2.26
N VAL A 112 8.08 -1.85 2.63
CA VAL A 112 8.01 -2.80 3.76
C VAL A 112 7.59 -2.09 5.05
N SER A 113 8.09 -0.89 5.31
CA SER A 113 7.74 -0.11 6.52
C SER A 113 6.24 0.18 6.64
N LYS A 114 5.57 0.45 5.50
CA LYS A 114 4.11 0.64 5.46
C LYS A 114 3.37 -0.67 5.78
N MET A 115 3.81 -1.79 5.21
CA MET A 115 3.24 -3.11 5.52
C MET A 115 3.41 -3.48 6.99
N GLN A 116 4.60 -3.28 7.55
CA GLN A 116 4.88 -3.53 8.97
C GLN A 116 3.96 -2.70 9.87
N HIS A 117 3.75 -1.42 9.55
CA HIS A 117 2.87 -0.54 10.31
C HIS A 117 1.40 -1.02 10.25
N SER A 118 0.86 -1.21 9.03
CA SER A 118 -0.55 -1.58 8.86
C SER A 118 -0.86 -2.98 9.41
N LEU A 119 -0.06 -3.98 9.07
CA LEU A 119 -0.26 -5.35 9.55
C LEU A 119 0.00 -5.48 11.06
N GLY A 120 0.98 -4.73 11.58
CA GLY A 120 1.24 -4.67 13.02
C GLY A 120 0.08 -4.07 13.81
N LYS A 121 -0.50 -2.97 13.29
CA LYS A 121 -1.68 -2.32 13.89
C LYS A 121 -2.89 -3.25 13.98
N LEU A 122 -3.07 -4.15 13.02
CA LEU A 122 -4.19 -5.07 12.93
C LEU A 122 -3.89 -6.48 13.45
N ASN A 123 -2.78 -6.66 14.17
CA ASN A 123 -2.34 -7.95 14.71
C ASN A 123 -2.19 -9.07 13.65
N MET A 124 -1.80 -8.70 12.43
CA MET A 124 -1.58 -9.65 11.33
C MET A 124 -0.10 -9.95 11.07
N LEU A 125 0.81 -9.11 11.55
CA LEU A 125 2.23 -9.19 11.22
C LEU A 125 2.87 -10.54 11.62
N HIS A 126 2.42 -11.14 12.70
CA HIS A 126 2.93 -12.43 13.19
C HIS A 126 2.67 -13.62 12.24
N TYR A 127 1.72 -13.49 11.29
CA TYR A 127 1.50 -14.50 10.26
C TYR A 127 2.58 -14.51 9.17
N PHE A 128 3.39 -13.44 9.09
CA PHE A 128 4.36 -13.22 8.01
C PHE A 128 5.77 -12.92 8.54
N PRO A 129 6.37 -13.79 9.39
CA PRO A 129 7.71 -13.56 9.92
C PRO A 129 8.73 -13.50 8.78
N GLU A 130 9.36 -12.33 8.58
CA GLU A 130 10.34 -12.06 7.51
C GLU A 130 9.83 -12.37 6.07
N LYS A 131 8.51 -12.39 5.87
CA LYS A 131 7.85 -12.74 4.61
C LYS A 131 7.04 -11.57 4.02
N LEU A 132 7.59 -10.35 4.13
CA LEU A 132 7.05 -9.15 3.49
C LEU A 132 7.96 -8.76 2.32
N PHE A 133 7.42 -8.75 1.11
CA PHE A 133 8.16 -8.46 -0.11
C PHE A 133 7.61 -7.20 -0.78
N SER A 134 8.49 -6.27 -1.09
CA SER A 134 8.15 -4.96 -1.65
C SER A 134 8.76 -4.76 -3.02
N GLY A 135 8.00 -4.11 -3.91
CA GLY A 135 8.54 -3.64 -5.19
C GLY A 135 9.70 -2.65 -5.03
N TYR A 136 9.77 -1.93 -3.91
CA TYR A 136 10.88 -1.01 -3.59
C TYR A 136 12.21 -1.73 -3.37
N ASP A 137 12.20 -2.96 -2.83
CA ASP A 137 13.41 -3.70 -2.51
C ASP A 137 14.19 -4.12 -3.76
N ILE A 138 13.47 -4.39 -4.85
CA ILE A 138 14.07 -4.83 -6.13
C ILE A 138 13.89 -3.82 -7.26
N GLN A 139 13.28 -2.65 -6.99
CA GLN A 139 12.94 -1.62 -7.97
C GLN A 139 12.09 -2.17 -9.14
N ARG A 140 11.21 -3.12 -8.84
CA ARG A 140 10.24 -3.74 -9.74
C ARG A 140 8.90 -3.87 -9.06
N TRP A 141 7.87 -3.37 -9.70
CA TRP A 141 6.51 -3.30 -9.14
C TRP A 141 5.56 -4.20 -9.90
N LYS A 142 4.56 -4.76 -9.21
CA LYS A 142 3.47 -5.46 -9.88
C LYS A 142 2.84 -4.55 -10.93
N PRO A 143 2.55 -5.01 -12.15
CA PRO A 143 2.46 -6.41 -12.60
C PRO A 143 3.77 -7.02 -13.13
N ASP A 144 4.95 -6.39 -12.96
CA ASP A 144 6.22 -7.02 -13.33
C ASP A 144 6.38 -8.34 -12.56
N PRO A 145 6.64 -9.47 -13.24
CA PRO A 145 6.72 -10.78 -12.59
C PRO A 145 7.95 -10.94 -11.68
N ALA A 146 8.95 -10.05 -11.77
CA ALA A 146 10.19 -10.16 -11.01
C ALA A 146 9.95 -10.23 -9.49
N LEU A 147 8.98 -9.46 -8.96
CA LEU A 147 8.65 -9.47 -7.54
C LEU A 147 8.06 -10.82 -7.10
N ILE A 148 7.25 -11.44 -7.94
CA ILE A 148 6.70 -12.79 -7.67
C ILE A 148 7.77 -13.86 -7.83
N CYS A 149 8.65 -13.74 -8.84
CA CYS A 149 9.75 -14.69 -9.07
C CYS A 149 10.72 -14.73 -7.88
N LEU A 150 10.96 -13.61 -7.21
CA LEU A 150 11.81 -13.55 -6.00
C LEU A 150 11.32 -14.51 -4.91
N LEU A 151 10.02 -14.73 -4.81
CA LEU A 151 9.41 -15.57 -3.77
C LEU A 151 9.73 -17.06 -3.94
N TYR A 152 9.97 -17.50 -5.17
CA TYR A 152 10.35 -18.89 -5.43
C TYR A 152 11.81 -19.23 -5.07
N THR A 153 12.60 -18.20 -4.74
CA THR A 153 14.03 -18.34 -4.43
C THR A 153 14.37 -17.91 -2.98
N SER A 154 13.34 -17.55 -2.21
CA SER A 154 13.51 -17.01 -0.84
C SER A 154 13.12 -17.99 0.25
#